data_1ed2485fd024c08e7e5f5a6294e5bc7c
#
_entry.id   1ed2485fd024c08e7e5f5a6294e5bc7c
#
_cell.length_a   1.000
_cell.length_b   1.000
_cell.length_c   1.000
_cell.angle_alpha   90.00
_cell.angle_beta   90.00
_cell.angle_gamma   90.00
#
_symmetry.space_group_name_H-M   'P 1'
#
loop_
_entity.id
_entity.type
_entity.pdbx_description
1 polymer ?
#
loop_
_entity_poly.entity_id
_entity_poly.type
_entity_poly.pdbx_seq_one_letter_code
_entity_poly.pdbx_strand_id
1 'polypeptide(L)'
;MVAVVLIGGIRFLTTRGTTSGDGGDTGTAAGRCTGDAVTLAVTASSEKAQLLKQLAADYMDQGPTVDGRCVQVAVTSKASGGAMAALANGWNEASDGPRPDVWTPASSGWVRLLEQRTQAADRPKMIPPSTPKIAASPLVIAMPRPMAEALGWPKKQLGWADLLDLGRDDTGWARNGHPEWGQFRLGKTNPNYSTSGLNATVGAYFAATKLSSDLTEKDLANPKTRKFVEGVERSVVHYGDTTLTFLSNLQRADDQGAGLSYISAVAVEEKSVWDFNQGNPTGDPATLGKHPKPKVPLVAIYPKEGTLLSDHPWVVLTAPWVDDAKRKAAADLLAYLQADKARAKFQQFAFRDGQAKPGPLVTEANGLLNDQPKALLSPPASSRRSSTTATPPSPSSTTCTGRTSGAPA
;
A
#
# COMPACT_ATOMS: atom_id res chain seq x y z
N MET A 1 10.04 42.52 -14.52
CA MET A 1 8.79 42.44 -13.77
C MET A 1 8.99 41.41 -12.66
N VAL A 2 9.02 41.89 -11.42
CA VAL A 2 9.29 41.07 -10.20
C VAL A 2 7.94 40.63 -9.67
N ALA A 3 7.74 39.31 -9.53
CA ALA A 3 6.55 38.75 -8.89
C ALA A 3 6.86 38.51 -7.40
N VAL A 4 6.15 39.23 -6.54
CA VAL A 4 6.20 39.12 -5.09
C VAL A 4 5.30 37.97 -4.66
N VAL A 5 5.87 36.97 -4.00
CA VAL A 5 5.13 35.89 -3.33
C VAL A 5 4.80 36.34 -1.92
N LEU A 6 3.52 36.51 -1.63
CA LEU A 6 3.01 36.78 -0.27
C LEU A 6 2.84 35.46 0.50
N ILE A 7 3.68 35.27 1.51
CA ILE A 7 3.53 34.21 2.50
C ILE A 7 2.60 34.73 3.60
N GLY A 8 1.37 34.22 3.63
CA GLY A 8 0.40 34.48 4.69
C GLY A 8 0.69 33.64 5.94
N GLY A 9 1.27 34.26 6.95
CA GLY A 9 1.42 33.66 8.28
C GLY A 9 0.11 33.67 9.05
N ILE A 10 -0.36 32.51 9.49
CA ILE A 10 -1.49 32.36 10.42
C ILE A 10 -0.98 32.63 11.84
N ARG A 11 -1.35 33.77 12.39
CA ARG A 11 -1.16 34.09 13.82
C ARG A 11 -2.29 33.47 14.65
N PHE A 12 -1.95 32.62 15.61
CA PHE A 12 -2.85 32.23 16.70
C PHE A 12 -3.10 33.45 17.62
N LEU A 13 -4.34 33.91 17.69
CA LEU A 13 -4.80 34.89 18.66
C LEU A 13 -5.30 34.14 19.90
N THR A 14 -4.56 34.24 20.98
CA THR A 14 -5.05 33.95 22.33
C THR A 14 -5.87 35.13 22.84
N THR A 15 -7.16 35.00 22.94
CA THR A 15 -8.02 35.93 23.68
C THR A 15 -8.42 35.31 25.03
N ARG A 16 -7.88 35.89 26.10
CA ARG A 16 -8.46 35.81 27.44
C ARG A 16 -9.68 36.72 27.51
N GLY A 17 -10.80 36.17 27.87
CA GLY A 17 -12.01 36.94 28.18
C GLY A 17 -12.84 36.21 29.22
N THR A 18 -12.80 36.73 30.45
CA THR A 18 -13.70 36.43 31.56
C THR A 18 -15.05 37.08 31.28
N THR A 19 -16.18 36.36 31.33
CA THR A 19 -17.43 36.83 31.97
C THR A 19 -18.40 35.65 32.10
N SER A 20 -19.06 35.64 33.26
CA SER A 20 -20.09 34.73 33.75
C SER A 20 -21.43 34.85 32.99
N GLY A 21 -22.21 33.75 32.90
CA GLY A 21 -23.64 33.78 32.56
C GLY A 21 -24.20 32.49 31.97
N ASP A 22 -24.67 31.65 32.82
CA ASP A 22 -25.90 30.83 32.79
C ASP A 22 -26.33 30.11 31.48
N GLY A 23 -26.53 28.78 31.59
CA GLY A 23 -27.63 28.01 31.01
C GLY A 23 -27.41 27.41 29.62
N GLY A 24 -27.10 26.11 29.57
CA GLY A 24 -27.25 25.28 28.36
C GLY A 24 -26.25 24.16 28.28
N ASP A 25 -26.55 23.05 28.93
CA ASP A 25 -25.74 21.80 28.88
C ASP A 25 -25.83 21.19 27.48
N THR A 26 -24.85 21.55 26.64
CA THR A 26 -24.46 20.75 25.47
C THR A 26 -23.05 20.21 25.78
N GLY A 27 -23.03 19.07 26.47
CA GLY A 27 -21.80 18.37 26.84
C GLY A 27 -21.00 17.94 25.61
N THR A 28 -20.14 18.83 25.13
CA THR A 28 -19.04 18.47 24.25
C THR A 28 -17.99 17.71 25.04
N ALA A 29 -17.59 16.53 24.56
CA ALA A 29 -16.62 15.63 25.19
C ALA A 29 -15.22 16.24 25.48
N ALA A 30 -15.03 17.51 25.19
CA ALA A 30 -13.80 18.29 25.45
C ALA A 30 -13.51 18.55 26.96
N GLY A 31 -14.40 18.15 27.89
CA GLY A 31 -14.30 18.48 29.32
C GLY A 31 -13.66 17.43 30.21
N ARG A 32 -13.19 16.29 29.71
CA ARG A 32 -12.71 15.19 30.55
C ARG A 32 -11.19 15.05 30.72
N CYS A 33 -10.42 15.76 29.93
CA CYS A 33 -8.98 15.65 29.97
C CYS A 33 -8.31 16.97 30.38
N THR A 34 -7.91 17.07 31.63
CA THR A 34 -7.14 18.20 32.19
C THR A 34 -5.71 17.76 32.48
N GLY A 35 -4.88 17.55 31.47
CA GLY A 35 -3.49 17.12 31.68
C GLY A 35 -2.72 16.98 30.37
N ASP A 36 -1.43 16.67 30.49
CA ASP A 36 -0.57 16.39 29.34
C ASP A 36 -1.14 15.24 28.50
N ALA A 37 -1.19 15.42 27.19
CA ALA A 37 -1.67 14.40 26.28
C ALA A 37 -0.56 13.42 25.89
N VAL A 38 -0.93 12.15 25.69
CA VAL A 38 -0.09 11.17 24.99
C VAL A 38 -0.36 11.30 23.49
N THR A 39 0.56 11.90 22.76
CA THR A 39 0.46 12.02 21.30
C THR A 39 1.01 10.76 20.64
N LEU A 40 0.17 10.07 19.86
CA LEU A 40 0.52 8.90 19.09
C LEU A 40 0.62 9.28 17.60
N ALA A 41 1.82 9.24 17.04
CA ALA A 41 2.07 9.48 15.63
C ALA A 41 1.92 8.17 14.83
N VAL A 42 0.98 8.15 13.86
CA VAL A 42 0.68 6.99 13.03
C VAL A 42 0.98 7.32 11.57
N THR A 43 1.96 6.63 10.97
CA THR A 43 2.20 6.71 9.52
C THR A 43 1.48 5.57 8.81
N ALA A 44 0.53 5.91 7.95
CA ALA A 44 -0.33 4.97 7.23
C ALA A 44 -0.08 4.99 5.72
N SER A 45 -0.29 3.84 5.06
CA SER A 45 -0.30 3.77 3.59
C SER A 45 -1.39 4.67 3.02
N SER A 46 -1.12 5.25 1.85
CA SER A 46 -1.97 6.26 1.21
C SER A 46 -3.42 5.78 1.00
N GLU A 47 -3.62 4.51 0.67
CA GLU A 47 -4.93 3.93 0.34
C GLU A 47 -5.90 3.91 1.52
N LYS A 48 -5.40 3.91 2.77
CA LYS A 48 -6.26 3.89 3.98
C LYS A 48 -6.09 5.10 4.88
N ALA A 49 -5.12 5.97 4.61
CA ALA A 49 -4.75 7.04 5.53
C ALA A 49 -5.92 7.97 5.87
N GLN A 50 -6.75 8.34 4.91
CA GLN A 50 -7.88 9.25 5.14
C GLN A 50 -9.00 8.56 5.95
N LEU A 51 -9.30 7.30 5.65
CA LEU A 51 -10.23 6.51 6.44
C LEU A 51 -9.70 6.32 7.88
N LEU A 52 -8.41 6.06 8.03
CA LEU A 52 -7.80 5.91 9.37
C LEU A 52 -7.80 7.22 10.15
N LYS A 53 -7.66 8.38 9.49
CA LYS A 53 -7.84 9.70 10.14
C LYS A 53 -9.25 9.86 10.69
N GLN A 54 -10.28 9.47 9.92
CA GLN A 54 -11.67 9.52 10.39
C GLN A 54 -11.87 8.58 11.58
N LEU A 55 -11.40 7.33 11.51
CA LEU A 55 -11.50 6.38 12.62
C LEU A 55 -10.73 6.85 13.86
N ALA A 56 -9.58 7.51 13.69
CA ALA A 56 -8.83 8.09 14.79
C ALA A 56 -9.58 9.27 15.43
N ALA A 57 -10.29 10.09 14.65
CA ALA A 57 -11.15 11.14 15.19
C ALA A 57 -12.32 10.53 15.98
N ASP A 58 -13.05 9.56 15.40
CA ASP A 58 -14.13 8.83 16.07
C ASP A 58 -13.67 8.15 17.38
N TYR A 59 -12.41 7.70 17.44
CA TYR A 59 -11.79 7.16 18.65
C TYR A 59 -11.51 8.26 19.69
N MET A 60 -10.92 9.39 19.27
CA MET A 60 -10.62 10.50 20.18
C MET A 60 -11.87 11.13 20.76
N ASP A 61 -13.00 11.17 20.02
CA ASP A 61 -14.29 11.64 20.49
C ASP A 61 -14.86 10.82 21.67
N GLN A 62 -14.36 9.57 21.88
CA GLN A 62 -14.72 8.76 23.04
C GLN A 62 -13.94 9.14 24.31
N GLY A 63 -12.99 10.07 24.21
CA GLY A 63 -12.17 10.52 25.33
C GLY A 63 -11.21 9.45 25.87
N PRO A 64 -10.43 8.76 25.02
CA PRO A 64 -9.51 7.72 25.46
C PRO A 64 -8.42 8.28 26.36
N THR A 65 -8.04 7.51 27.38
CA THR A 65 -6.98 7.90 28.33
C THR A 65 -6.01 6.74 28.56
N VAL A 66 -4.74 7.09 28.73
CA VAL A 66 -3.68 6.16 29.13
C VAL A 66 -2.91 6.77 30.30
N ASP A 67 -2.82 6.02 31.41
CA ASP A 67 -2.18 6.47 32.64
C ASP A 67 -2.72 7.83 33.13
N GLY A 68 -4.05 8.06 32.97
CA GLY A 68 -4.73 9.31 33.35
C GLY A 68 -4.53 10.49 32.38
N ARG A 69 -3.79 10.31 31.29
CA ARG A 69 -3.55 11.32 30.24
C ARG A 69 -4.41 11.04 29.01
N CYS A 70 -4.92 12.08 28.36
CA CYS A 70 -5.67 11.96 27.12
C CYS A 70 -4.78 11.41 26.00
N VAL A 71 -5.37 10.58 25.14
CA VAL A 71 -4.69 10.12 23.90
C VAL A 71 -5.07 11.03 22.75
N GLN A 72 -4.06 11.58 22.09
CA GLN A 72 -4.18 12.31 20.82
C GLN A 72 -3.55 11.48 19.71
N VAL A 73 -4.26 11.30 18.58
CA VAL A 73 -3.75 10.49 17.46
C VAL A 73 -3.54 11.39 16.24
N ALA A 74 -2.31 11.42 15.75
CA ALA A 74 -1.94 12.13 14.53
C ALA A 74 -1.64 11.12 13.41
N VAL A 75 -2.51 11.04 12.40
CA VAL A 75 -2.32 10.14 11.26
C VAL A 75 -1.72 10.90 10.07
N THR A 76 -0.56 10.45 9.58
CA THR A 76 0.09 10.94 8.37
C THR A 76 -0.01 9.91 7.25
N SER A 77 -0.20 10.40 6.02
CA SER A 77 -0.20 9.57 4.81
C SER A 77 1.20 9.52 4.21
N LYS A 78 1.74 8.31 4.01
CA LYS A 78 3.01 8.12 3.28
C LYS A 78 2.96 6.80 2.54
N ALA A 79 3.37 6.79 1.26
CA ALA A 79 3.48 5.57 0.49
C ALA A 79 4.32 4.54 1.23
N SER A 80 3.88 3.26 1.25
CA SER A 80 4.48 2.22 2.10
C SER A 80 5.97 2.03 1.86
N GLY A 81 6.42 2.05 0.60
CA GLY A 81 7.83 1.94 0.25
C GLY A 81 8.65 3.18 0.65
N GLY A 82 8.06 4.39 0.53
CA GLY A 82 8.68 5.63 1.00
C GLY A 82 8.87 5.64 2.52
N ALA A 83 7.86 5.21 3.28
CA ALA A 83 7.95 5.10 4.74
C ALA A 83 8.98 4.03 5.16
N MET A 84 8.99 2.88 4.48
CA MET A 84 9.98 1.82 4.69
C MET A 84 11.41 2.34 4.47
N ALA A 85 11.64 3.06 3.37
CA ALA A 85 12.95 3.62 3.05
C ALA A 85 13.39 4.67 4.08
N ALA A 86 12.47 5.55 4.52
CA ALA A 86 12.73 6.54 5.56
C ALA A 86 13.11 5.88 6.90
N LEU A 87 12.36 4.85 7.33
CA LEU A 87 12.69 4.09 8.53
C LEU A 87 14.05 3.38 8.42
N ALA A 88 14.33 2.75 7.27
CA ALA A 88 15.61 2.08 7.03
C ALA A 88 16.79 3.06 7.03
N ASN A 89 16.60 4.30 6.61
CA ASN A 89 17.65 5.32 6.52
C ASN A 89 17.76 6.23 7.77
N GLY A 90 16.90 6.04 8.79
CA GLY A 90 16.97 6.75 10.05
C GLY A 90 16.03 7.94 10.15
N TRP A 91 14.93 7.97 9.42
CA TRP A 91 13.83 8.96 9.45
C TRP A 91 14.24 10.41 9.72
N ASN A 92 14.12 11.25 8.74
CA ASN A 92 14.40 12.68 8.85
C ASN A 92 13.09 13.49 8.94
N GLU A 93 12.75 14.03 10.11
CA GLU A 93 11.48 14.73 10.32
C GLU A 93 11.29 15.96 9.42
N ALA A 94 12.37 16.59 8.97
CA ALA A 94 12.28 17.74 8.07
C ALA A 94 11.78 17.34 6.65
N SER A 95 12.10 16.14 6.18
CA SER A 95 11.71 15.65 4.86
C SER A 95 10.62 14.59 4.91
N ASP A 96 10.56 13.80 5.99
CA ASP A 96 9.67 12.64 6.11
C ASP A 96 8.40 12.92 6.90
N GLY A 97 8.34 14.06 7.59
CA GLY A 97 7.28 14.43 8.52
C GLY A 97 7.49 13.83 9.91
N PRO A 98 6.49 13.91 10.81
CA PRO A 98 6.60 13.42 12.17
C PRO A 98 7.05 11.97 12.23
N ARG A 99 8.00 11.67 13.13
CA ARG A 99 8.52 10.31 13.31
C ARG A 99 7.41 9.39 13.83
N PRO A 100 7.15 8.26 13.18
CA PRO A 100 6.05 7.40 13.58
C PRO A 100 6.33 6.62 14.87
N ASP A 101 5.33 6.55 15.73
CA ASP A 101 5.26 5.57 16.82
C ASP A 101 4.66 4.26 16.31
N VAL A 102 3.70 4.38 15.40
CA VAL A 102 3.07 3.27 14.69
C VAL A 102 3.24 3.45 13.20
N TRP A 103 3.70 2.41 12.54
CA TRP A 103 3.73 2.31 11.09
C TRP A 103 2.73 1.25 10.61
N THR A 104 1.82 1.63 9.73
CA THR A 104 0.84 0.71 9.15
C THR A 104 0.90 0.75 7.62
N PRO A 105 1.86 0.02 7.01
CA PRO A 105 1.96 -0.11 5.56
C PRO A 105 0.76 -0.90 5.02
N ALA A 106 0.62 -0.95 3.69
CA ALA A 106 -0.44 -1.77 3.09
C ALA A 106 -0.10 -3.27 3.07
N SER A 107 1.18 -3.65 3.17
CA SER A 107 1.58 -5.06 3.14
C SER A 107 2.71 -5.38 4.11
N SER A 108 2.64 -6.56 4.74
CA SER A 108 3.74 -7.17 5.51
C SER A 108 5.01 -7.37 4.68
N GLY A 109 4.92 -7.38 3.36
CA GLY A 109 6.09 -7.39 2.47
C GLY A 109 7.05 -6.23 2.76
N TRP A 110 6.52 -5.04 3.03
CA TRP A 110 7.33 -3.86 3.39
C TRP A 110 7.99 -4.00 4.76
N VAL A 111 7.30 -4.63 5.70
CA VAL A 111 7.84 -4.91 7.04
C VAL A 111 9.08 -5.80 6.93
N ARG A 112 9.00 -6.86 6.13
CA ARG A 112 10.14 -7.76 5.88
C ARG A 112 11.29 -7.06 5.16
N LEU A 113 10.99 -6.20 4.18
CA LEU A 113 12.00 -5.40 3.50
C LEU A 113 12.72 -4.43 4.48
N LEU A 114 11.97 -3.84 5.42
CA LEU A 114 12.58 -3.02 6.47
C LEU A 114 13.51 -3.85 7.37
N GLU A 115 13.05 -5.03 7.84
CA GLU A 115 13.89 -5.93 8.65
C GLU A 115 15.17 -6.32 7.91
N GLN A 116 15.06 -6.71 6.64
CA GLN A 116 16.21 -7.07 5.82
C GLN A 116 17.20 -5.90 5.66
N ARG A 117 16.71 -4.71 5.37
CA ARG A 117 17.56 -3.52 5.18
C ARG A 117 18.22 -3.06 6.47
N THR A 118 17.51 -3.08 7.60
CA THR A 118 18.07 -2.71 8.90
C THR A 118 19.08 -3.74 9.38
N GLN A 119 18.84 -5.03 9.15
CA GLN A 119 19.81 -6.08 9.45
C GLN A 119 21.08 -5.95 8.59
N ALA A 120 20.94 -5.69 7.30
CA ALA A 120 22.08 -5.49 6.39
C ALA A 120 22.92 -4.26 6.75
N ALA A 121 22.32 -3.24 7.37
CA ALA A 121 22.98 -2.02 7.81
C ALA A 121 23.42 -2.06 9.29
N ASP A 122 23.32 -3.21 9.96
CA ASP A 122 23.60 -3.41 11.38
C ASP A 122 22.87 -2.41 12.30
N ARG A 123 21.61 -2.10 11.99
CA ARG A 123 20.78 -1.19 12.74
C ARG A 123 19.89 -1.90 13.75
N PRO A 124 19.46 -1.22 14.83
CA PRO A 124 18.55 -1.79 15.83
C PRO A 124 17.26 -2.29 15.17
N LYS A 125 16.76 -3.43 15.65
CA LYS A 125 15.46 -3.96 15.23
C LYS A 125 14.35 -3.03 15.68
N MET A 126 13.49 -2.62 14.76
CA MET A 126 12.35 -1.73 15.03
C MET A 126 11.00 -2.45 14.93
N ILE A 127 10.98 -3.69 14.47
CA ILE A 127 9.75 -4.45 14.24
C ILE A 127 9.50 -5.38 15.42
N PRO A 128 8.29 -5.33 16.02
CA PRO A 128 7.91 -6.25 17.11
C PRO A 128 7.69 -7.68 16.57
N PRO A 129 7.70 -8.69 17.45
CA PRO A 129 7.49 -10.09 17.06
C PRO A 129 6.12 -10.35 16.41
N SER A 130 5.12 -9.52 16.71
CA SER A 130 3.75 -9.63 16.19
C SER A 130 3.31 -8.32 15.56
N THR A 131 2.71 -8.41 14.38
CA THR A 131 2.14 -7.29 13.63
C THR A 131 0.70 -7.63 13.24
N PRO A 132 -0.29 -7.37 14.13
CA PRO A 132 -1.70 -7.64 13.86
C PRO A 132 -2.19 -6.92 12.60
N LYS A 133 -3.19 -7.49 11.95
CA LYS A 133 -3.79 -6.94 10.74
C LYS A 133 -5.05 -6.17 11.07
N ILE A 134 -5.26 -5.01 10.46
CA ILE A 134 -6.46 -4.18 10.66
C ILE A 134 -7.44 -4.27 9.49
N ALA A 135 -6.98 -4.63 8.31
CA ALA A 135 -7.76 -4.80 7.09
C ALA A 135 -7.01 -5.69 6.11
N ALA A 136 -7.64 -6.06 5.01
CA ALA A 136 -7.00 -6.72 3.89
C ALA A 136 -7.59 -6.24 2.55
N SER A 137 -6.78 -6.30 1.49
CA SER A 137 -7.22 -6.06 0.11
C SER A 137 -6.34 -6.87 -0.84
N PRO A 138 -6.88 -7.81 -1.64
CA PRO A 138 -6.08 -8.55 -2.59
C PRO A 138 -5.62 -7.66 -3.73
N LEU A 139 -4.46 -7.96 -4.31
CA LEU A 139 -4.06 -7.41 -5.60
C LEU A 139 -4.99 -7.96 -6.68
N VAL A 140 -5.47 -7.10 -7.56
CA VAL A 140 -6.26 -7.48 -8.74
C VAL A 140 -5.69 -6.81 -9.99
N ILE A 141 -6.03 -7.37 -11.15
CA ILE A 141 -5.86 -6.73 -12.43
C ILE A 141 -7.16 -6.01 -12.73
N ALA A 142 -7.22 -4.71 -12.47
CA ALA A 142 -8.36 -3.88 -12.82
C ALA A 142 -8.38 -3.63 -14.32
N MET A 143 -9.53 -3.84 -14.96
CA MET A 143 -9.71 -3.67 -16.40
C MET A 143 -11.00 -2.90 -16.67
N PRO A 144 -11.04 -2.01 -17.67
CA PRO A 144 -12.29 -1.44 -18.16
C PRO A 144 -13.31 -2.54 -18.43
N ARG A 145 -14.52 -2.42 -17.87
CA ARG A 145 -15.56 -3.46 -17.95
C ARG A 145 -15.79 -4.00 -19.36
N PRO A 146 -15.95 -3.17 -20.43
CA PRO A 146 -16.15 -3.69 -21.79
C PRO A 146 -15.01 -4.58 -22.26
N MET A 147 -13.75 -4.21 -21.93
CA MET A 147 -12.57 -4.98 -22.30
C MET A 147 -12.51 -6.33 -21.57
N ALA A 148 -12.84 -6.33 -20.27
CA ALA A 148 -12.90 -7.56 -19.48
C ALA A 148 -14.00 -8.51 -19.99
N GLU A 149 -15.17 -7.98 -20.33
CA GLU A 149 -16.30 -8.75 -20.87
C GLU A 149 -15.96 -9.36 -22.25
N ALA A 150 -15.25 -8.62 -23.09
CA ALA A 150 -14.75 -9.15 -24.38
C ALA A 150 -13.75 -10.32 -24.20
N LEU A 151 -13.09 -10.40 -23.03
CA LEU A 151 -12.23 -11.52 -22.66
C LEU A 151 -12.98 -12.65 -21.94
N GLY A 152 -14.25 -12.47 -21.60
CA GLY A 152 -15.12 -13.47 -20.96
C GLY A 152 -15.34 -13.30 -19.46
N TRP A 153 -14.95 -12.14 -18.86
CA TRP A 153 -15.31 -11.81 -17.48
C TRP A 153 -16.84 -11.78 -17.31
N PRO A 154 -17.43 -12.20 -16.17
CA PRO A 154 -16.77 -12.69 -14.96
C PRO A 154 -16.46 -14.21 -14.98
N LYS A 155 -16.90 -14.94 -16.00
CA LYS A 155 -16.84 -16.42 -16.02
C LYS A 155 -15.45 -16.97 -16.32
N LYS A 156 -14.70 -16.32 -17.21
CA LYS A 156 -13.37 -16.78 -17.61
C LYS A 156 -12.32 -16.27 -16.61
N GLN A 157 -11.55 -17.19 -16.05
CA GLN A 157 -10.41 -16.85 -15.23
C GLN A 157 -9.24 -16.37 -16.09
N LEU A 158 -8.79 -15.16 -15.85
CA LEU A 158 -7.65 -14.53 -16.49
C LEU A 158 -6.49 -14.40 -15.50
N GLY A 159 -5.27 -14.22 -16.00
CA GLY A 159 -4.08 -14.03 -15.18
C GLY A 159 -2.95 -13.35 -15.94
N TRP A 160 -1.78 -13.32 -15.35
CA TRP A 160 -0.61 -12.64 -15.91
C TRP A 160 -0.16 -13.18 -17.28
N ALA A 161 -0.32 -14.50 -17.49
CA ALA A 161 0.00 -15.11 -18.79
C ALA A 161 -0.92 -14.59 -19.91
N ASP A 162 -2.23 -14.44 -19.62
CA ASP A 162 -3.18 -13.90 -20.59
C ASP A 162 -2.87 -12.44 -20.94
N LEU A 163 -2.46 -11.64 -19.95
CA LEU A 163 -2.03 -10.25 -20.19
C LEU A 163 -0.76 -10.17 -21.04
N LEU A 164 0.18 -11.10 -20.81
CA LEU A 164 1.40 -11.18 -21.62
C LEU A 164 1.08 -11.53 -23.07
N ASP A 165 0.15 -12.46 -23.28
CA ASP A 165 -0.27 -12.87 -24.63
C ASP A 165 -0.99 -11.72 -25.35
N LEU A 166 -1.83 -10.96 -24.64
CA LEU A 166 -2.45 -9.73 -25.17
C LEU A 166 -1.42 -8.65 -25.51
N GLY A 167 -0.42 -8.48 -24.65
CA GLY A 167 0.61 -7.45 -24.83
C GLY A 167 1.61 -7.77 -25.95
N ARG A 168 1.67 -9.03 -26.39
CA ARG A 168 2.53 -9.50 -27.49
C ARG A 168 1.82 -9.57 -28.83
N ASP A 169 0.51 -9.43 -28.83
CA ASP A 169 -0.29 -9.56 -30.04
C ASP A 169 -0.30 -8.25 -30.82
N ASP A 170 0.35 -8.26 -31.98
CA ASP A 170 0.45 -7.08 -32.85
C ASP A 170 -0.91 -6.66 -33.43
N THR A 171 -1.93 -7.53 -33.39
CA THR A 171 -3.31 -7.17 -33.81
C THR A 171 -4.08 -6.44 -32.70
N GLY A 172 -3.55 -6.44 -31.48
CA GLY A 172 -4.17 -5.79 -30.33
C GLY A 172 -5.59 -6.29 -30.06
N TRP A 173 -6.51 -5.38 -29.77
CA TRP A 173 -7.90 -5.71 -29.49
C TRP A 173 -8.71 -6.11 -30.71
N ALA A 174 -8.18 -5.96 -31.94
CA ALA A 174 -8.83 -6.43 -33.16
C ALA A 174 -9.10 -7.95 -33.14
N ARG A 175 -8.21 -8.74 -32.53
CA ARG A 175 -8.41 -10.20 -32.32
C ARG A 175 -9.67 -10.53 -31.50
N ASN A 176 -10.12 -9.58 -30.68
CA ASN A 176 -11.31 -9.69 -29.84
C ASN A 176 -12.53 -8.97 -30.43
N GLY A 177 -12.43 -8.51 -31.68
CA GLY A 177 -13.52 -7.82 -32.39
C GLY A 177 -13.60 -6.31 -32.14
N HIS A 178 -12.58 -5.73 -31.50
CA HIS A 178 -12.54 -4.32 -31.08
C HIS A 178 -11.30 -3.58 -31.57
N PRO A 179 -11.11 -3.41 -32.90
CA PRO A 179 -9.95 -2.71 -33.45
C PRO A 179 -9.84 -1.25 -32.98
N GLU A 180 -10.95 -0.63 -32.60
CA GLU A 180 -11.04 0.74 -32.10
C GLU A 180 -10.35 0.95 -30.75
N TRP A 181 -10.10 -0.12 -29.97
CA TRP A 181 -9.38 -0.03 -28.70
C TRP A 181 -7.85 -0.09 -28.87
N GLY A 182 -7.36 -0.37 -30.09
CA GLY A 182 -5.95 -0.38 -30.45
C GLY A 182 -5.15 -1.52 -29.79
N GLN A 183 -3.92 -1.22 -29.41
CA GLN A 183 -3.02 -2.16 -28.75
C GLN A 183 -3.35 -2.33 -27.27
N PHE A 184 -3.02 -3.50 -26.70
CA PHE A 184 -3.11 -3.72 -25.26
C PHE A 184 -2.15 -2.77 -24.50
N ARG A 185 -2.66 -2.10 -23.48
CA ARG A 185 -1.91 -1.13 -22.65
C ARG A 185 -2.02 -1.51 -21.18
N LEU A 186 -0.90 -1.93 -20.58
CA LEU A 186 -0.83 -2.20 -19.15
C LEU A 186 -0.44 -0.93 -18.38
N GLY A 187 -1.16 -0.65 -17.31
CA GLY A 187 -0.79 0.33 -16.29
C GLY A 187 -0.14 -0.35 -15.09
N LYS A 188 0.81 0.32 -14.47
CA LYS A 188 1.48 -0.18 -13.26
C LYS A 188 1.90 0.97 -12.36
N THR A 189 2.07 0.71 -11.07
CA THR A 189 2.62 1.69 -10.13
C THR A 189 4.06 1.33 -9.76
N ASN A 190 4.80 2.32 -9.25
CA ASN A 190 6.22 2.17 -8.93
C ASN A 190 6.42 1.13 -7.81
N PRO A 191 7.10 -0.01 -8.06
CA PRO A 191 7.28 -1.07 -7.08
C PRO A 191 8.15 -0.68 -5.89
N ASN A 192 8.89 0.44 -5.96
CA ASN A 192 9.69 0.94 -4.85
C ASN A 192 8.87 1.78 -3.84
N TYR A 193 7.68 2.25 -4.24
CA TYR A 193 6.82 3.10 -3.42
C TYR A 193 5.45 2.48 -3.16
N SER A 194 4.83 1.92 -4.21
CA SER A 194 3.47 1.41 -4.19
C SER A 194 3.42 -0.09 -3.91
N THR A 195 2.54 -0.48 -2.99
CA THR A 195 2.28 -1.90 -2.69
C THR A 195 1.69 -2.62 -3.90
N SER A 196 0.79 -2.00 -4.65
CA SER A 196 0.25 -2.59 -5.88
C SER A 196 1.36 -2.87 -6.91
N GLY A 197 2.31 -1.94 -7.07
CA GLY A 197 3.46 -2.14 -7.96
C GLY A 197 4.40 -3.27 -7.50
N LEU A 198 4.71 -3.32 -6.19
CA LEU A 198 5.50 -4.40 -5.61
C LEU A 198 4.82 -5.75 -5.80
N ASN A 199 3.54 -5.85 -5.41
CA ASN A 199 2.77 -7.07 -5.50
C ASN A 199 2.57 -7.52 -6.96
N ALA A 200 2.39 -6.58 -7.90
CA ALA A 200 2.31 -6.89 -9.32
C ALA A 200 3.62 -7.50 -9.87
N THR A 201 4.75 -6.94 -9.46
CA THR A 201 6.06 -7.49 -9.83
C THR A 201 6.24 -8.90 -9.29
N VAL A 202 5.97 -9.11 -8.00
CA VAL A 202 6.06 -10.43 -7.35
C VAL A 202 5.06 -11.41 -7.98
N GLY A 203 3.82 -10.98 -8.26
CA GLY A 203 2.79 -11.78 -8.92
C GLY A 203 3.21 -12.27 -10.31
N ALA A 204 3.88 -11.42 -11.11
CA ALA A 204 4.42 -11.81 -12.41
C ALA A 204 5.52 -12.89 -12.28
N TYR A 205 6.37 -12.83 -11.25
CA TYR A 205 7.36 -13.89 -10.97
C TYR A 205 6.68 -15.21 -10.60
N PHE A 206 5.64 -15.19 -9.74
CA PHE A 206 4.87 -16.39 -9.42
C PHE A 206 4.18 -16.99 -10.65
N ALA A 207 3.62 -16.16 -11.51
CA ALA A 207 3.01 -16.62 -12.76
C ALA A 207 4.05 -17.28 -13.70
N ALA A 208 5.25 -16.70 -13.78
CA ALA A 208 6.32 -17.23 -14.60
C ALA A 208 6.84 -18.59 -14.12
N THR A 209 6.94 -18.75 -12.80
CA THR A 209 7.50 -19.96 -12.17
C THR A 209 6.46 -21.05 -11.93
N LYS A 210 5.17 -20.67 -11.86
CA LYS A 210 4.05 -21.54 -11.47
C LYS A 210 4.22 -22.16 -10.07
N LEU A 211 5.04 -21.51 -9.22
CA LEU A 211 5.23 -21.94 -7.84
C LEU A 211 4.06 -21.49 -6.98
N SER A 212 3.85 -22.21 -5.87
CA SER A 212 2.91 -21.86 -4.79
C SER A 212 3.63 -21.63 -3.45
N SER A 213 4.96 -21.68 -3.46
CA SER A 213 5.85 -21.48 -2.32
C SER A 213 6.76 -20.28 -2.57
N ASP A 214 7.59 -19.94 -1.57
CA ASP A 214 8.52 -18.83 -1.67
C ASP A 214 9.45 -18.94 -2.90
N LEU A 215 9.66 -17.81 -3.58
CA LEU A 215 10.61 -17.70 -4.68
C LEU A 215 12.03 -17.68 -4.14
N THR A 216 12.93 -18.40 -4.82
CA THR A 216 14.36 -18.42 -4.53
C THR A 216 15.12 -17.53 -5.50
N GLU A 217 16.36 -17.16 -5.17
CA GLU A 217 17.25 -16.44 -6.09
C GLU A 217 17.45 -17.19 -7.41
N LYS A 218 17.48 -18.54 -7.38
CA LYS A 218 17.57 -19.39 -8.57
C LYS A 218 16.35 -19.24 -9.47
N ASP A 219 15.15 -19.13 -8.88
CA ASP A 219 13.91 -18.91 -9.63
C ASP A 219 13.91 -17.53 -10.30
N LEU A 220 14.36 -16.51 -9.58
CA LEU A 220 14.48 -15.15 -10.10
C LEU A 220 15.54 -15.03 -11.20
N ALA A 221 16.63 -15.78 -11.09
CA ALA A 221 17.71 -15.79 -12.06
C ALA A 221 17.41 -16.60 -13.32
N ASN A 222 16.38 -17.45 -13.32
CA ASN A 222 16.02 -18.31 -14.45
C ASN A 222 15.70 -17.47 -15.70
N PRO A 223 16.36 -17.73 -16.88
CA PRO A 223 16.14 -16.94 -18.08
C PRO A 223 14.69 -16.95 -18.60
N LYS A 224 13.96 -18.06 -18.43
CA LYS A 224 12.54 -18.12 -18.83
C LYS A 224 11.67 -17.25 -17.94
N THR A 225 11.92 -17.24 -16.61
CA THR A 225 11.27 -16.38 -15.65
C THR A 225 11.51 -14.91 -16.00
N ARG A 226 12.77 -14.53 -16.21
CA ARG A 226 13.13 -13.15 -16.60
C ARG A 226 12.45 -12.72 -17.89
N LYS A 227 12.49 -13.56 -18.95
CA LYS A 227 11.84 -13.25 -20.23
C LYS A 227 10.33 -13.07 -20.09
N PHE A 228 9.67 -13.82 -19.20
CA PHE A 228 8.24 -13.65 -18.91
C PHE A 228 7.99 -12.29 -18.25
N VAL A 229 8.69 -11.98 -17.16
CA VAL A 229 8.53 -10.73 -16.41
C VAL A 229 8.88 -9.53 -17.28
N GLU A 230 9.98 -9.57 -18.05
CA GLU A 230 10.32 -8.53 -19.03
C GLU A 230 9.22 -8.33 -20.07
N GLY A 231 8.58 -9.40 -20.51
CA GLY A 231 7.44 -9.32 -21.45
C GLY A 231 6.25 -8.59 -20.84
N VAL A 232 5.93 -8.87 -19.57
CA VAL A 232 4.88 -8.14 -18.85
C VAL A 232 5.26 -6.67 -18.69
N GLU A 233 6.50 -6.37 -18.28
CA GLU A 233 6.97 -4.99 -18.09
C GLU A 233 6.99 -4.19 -19.40
N ARG A 234 7.30 -4.81 -20.53
CA ARG A 234 7.24 -4.14 -21.86
C ARG A 234 5.85 -3.75 -22.30
N SER A 235 4.81 -4.38 -21.75
CA SER A 235 3.40 -4.02 -22.01
C SER A 235 2.95 -2.80 -21.20
N VAL A 236 3.80 -2.32 -20.26
CA VAL A 236 3.48 -1.17 -19.41
C VAL A 236 3.71 0.12 -20.17
N VAL A 237 2.65 0.89 -20.39
CA VAL A 237 2.68 2.17 -21.10
C VAL A 237 2.49 3.37 -20.17
N HIS A 238 1.89 3.15 -19.00
CA HIS A 238 1.68 4.19 -17.99
C HIS A 238 2.17 3.73 -16.63
N TYR A 239 2.96 4.59 -15.98
CA TYR A 239 3.37 4.43 -14.59
C TYR A 239 2.80 5.55 -13.72
N GLY A 240 2.40 5.20 -12.49
CA GLY A 240 2.11 6.14 -11.42
C GLY A 240 3.03 5.87 -10.23
N ASP A 241 3.40 6.90 -9.46
CA ASP A 241 4.17 6.67 -8.23
C ASP A 241 3.37 5.88 -7.21
N THR A 242 2.06 6.16 -7.13
CA THR A 242 1.12 5.46 -6.26
C THR A 242 -0.15 5.08 -7.02
N THR A 243 -0.94 4.16 -6.45
CA THR A 243 -2.27 3.78 -6.98
C THR A 243 -3.19 5.00 -7.09
N LEU A 244 -3.18 5.88 -6.08
CA LEU A 244 -4.03 7.07 -6.04
C LEU A 244 -3.72 8.02 -7.21
N THR A 245 -2.43 8.27 -7.44
CA THR A 245 -1.98 9.12 -8.56
C THR A 245 -2.39 8.51 -9.91
N PHE A 246 -2.18 7.20 -10.07
CA PHE A 246 -2.53 6.49 -11.30
C PHE A 246 -4.04 6.57 -11.59
N LEU A 247 -4.88 6.22 -10.61
CA LEU A 247 -6.34 6.21 -10.79
C LEU A 247 -6.92 7.62 -10.94
N SER A 248 -6.33 8.64 -10.32
CA SER A 248 -6.72 10.03 -10.55
C SER A 248 -6.41 10.49 -11.98
N ASN A 249 -5.31 10.00 -12.57
CA ASN A 249 -4.99 10.27 -13.97
C ASN A 249 -5.96 9.54 -14.91
N LEU A 250 -6.31 8.28 -14.60
CA LEU A 250 -7.30 7.52 -15.33
C LEU A 250 -8.69 8.19 -15.27
N GLN A 251 -9.10 8.69 -14.10
CA GLN A 251 -10.36 9.42 -13.95
C GLN A 251 -10.41 10.64 -14.86
N ARG A 252 -9.33 11.46 -14.89
CA ARG A 252 -9.26 12.61 -15.81
C ARG A 252 -9.35 12.19 -17.28
N ALA A 253 -8.73 11.07 -17.66
CA ALA A 253 -8.86 10.53 -19.01
C ALA A 253 -10.29 10.07 -19.31
N ASP A 254 -10.96 9.41 -18.36
CA ASP A 254 -12.35 8.98 -18.49
C ASP A 254 -13.31 10.16 -18.62
N ASP A 255 -13.12 11.22 -17.84
CA ASP A 255 -13.89 12.48 -17.94
C ASP A 255 -13.83 13.09 -19.34
N GLN A 256 -12.66 12.98 -20.00
CA GLN A 256 -12.41 13.41 -21.37
C GLN A 256 -12.88 12.41 -22.43
N GLY A 257 -13.45 11.26 -22.02
CA GLY A 257 -13.88 10.20 -22.93
C GLY A 257 -12.74 9.33 -23.46
N ALA A 258 -11.55 9.40 -22.86
CA ALA A 258 -10.35 8.68 -23.26
C ALA A 258 -10.03 7.46 -22.36
N GLY A 259 -10.94 7.02 -21.48
CA GLY A 259 -10.70 5.94 -20.53
C GLY A 259 -10.25 4.64 -21.22
N LEU A 260 -10.91 4.19 -22.29
CA LEU A 260 -10.56 2.97 -23.04
C LEU A 260 -9.24 3.09 -23.82
N SER A 261 -8.84 4.31 -24.21
CA SER A 261 -7.57 4.53 -24.91
C SER A 261 -6.41 4.78 -23.92
N TYR A 262 -6.70 5.08 -22.66
CA TYR A 262 -5.68 5.33 -21.63
C TYR A 262 -5.02 4.03 -21.18
N ILE A 263 -5.82 3.03 -20.78
CA ILE A 263 -5.34 1.70 -20.37
C ILE A 263 -6.26 0.58 -20.85
N SER A 264 -5.70 -0.63 -20.96
CA SER A 264 -6.45 -1.87 -21.08
C SER A 264 -6.55 -2.60 -19.73
N ALA A 265 -5.53 -2.45 -18.86
CA ALA A 265 -5.51 -3.05 -17.53
C ALA A 265 -4.55 -2.28 -16.61
N VAL A 266 -4.76 -2.36 -15.30
CA VAL A 266 -3.82 -1.86 -14.28
C VAL A 266 -3.83 -2.75 -13.05
N ALA A 267 -2.66 -3.02 -12.48
CA ALA A 267 -2.55 -3.77 -11.24
C ALA A 267 -2.75 -2.84 -10.03
N VAL A 268 -3.81 -3.07 -9.25
CA VAL A 268 -4.20 -2.27 -8.08
C VAL A 268 -4.77 -3.17 -6.98
N GLU A 269 -5.02 -2.61 -5.81
CA GLU A 269 -5.78 -3.30 -4.78
C GLU A 269 -7.28 -3.37 -5.14
N GLU A 270 -7.96 -4.46 -4.72
CA GLU A 270 -9.40 -4.68 -4.92
C GLU A 270 -10.24 -3.47 -4.50
N LYS A 271 -9.97 -2.91 -3.31
CA LYS A 271 -10.69 -1.73 -2.82
C LYS A 271 -10.57 -0.52 -3.74
N SER A 272 -9.44 -0.38 -4.42
CA SER A 272 -9.18 0.75 -5.33
C SER A 272 -10.02 0.69 -6.61
N VAL A 273 -10.46 -0.50 -7.01
CA VAL A 273 -11.46 -0.67 -8.09
C VAL A 273 -12.79 -0.09 -7.66
N TRP A 274 -13.22 -0.37 -6.43
CA TRP A 274 -14.46 0.20 -5.88
C TRP A 274 -14.35 1.72 -5.75
N ASP A 275 -13.26 2.24 -5.21
CA ASP A 275 -13.04 3.68 -5.06
C ASP A 275 -13.17 4.40 -6.40
N PHE A 276 -12.49 3.90 -7.42
CA PHE A 276 -12.56 4.45 -8.78
C PHE A 276 -14.01 4.43 -9.31
N ASN A 277 -14.72 3.31 -9.15
CA ASN A 277 -16.09 3.16 -9.61
C ASN A 277 -17.10 4.05 -8.87
N GLN A 278 -16.73 4.58 -7.69
CA GLN A 278 -17.53 5.59 -7.00
C GLN A 278 -17.13 7.03 -7.37
N GLY A 279 -16.23 7.24 -8.34
CA GLY A 279 -15.68 8.57 -8.66
C GLY A 279 -14.76 9.11 -7.57
N ASN A 280 -14.15 8.23 -6.78
CA ASN A 280 -13.30 8.57 -5.65
C ASN A 280 -11.93 7.86 -5.70
N PRO A 281 -11.11 8.07 -6.74
CA PRO A 281 -9.86 7.32 -6.96
C PRO A 281 -8.83 7.49 -5.85
N THR A 282 -8.99 8.49 -4.99
CA THR A 282 -8.12 8.72 -3.82
C THR A 282 -8.56 7.92 -2.59
N GLY A 283 -9.76 7.34 -2.59
CA GLY A 283 -10.33 6.63 -1.45
C GLY A 283 -10.56 7.51 -0.23
N ASP A 284 -10.63 8.84 -0.41
CA ASP A 284 -10.89 9.78 0.69
C ASP A 284 -12.39 9.81 1.03
N PRO A 285 -12.79 9.40 2.26
CA PRO A 285 -14.19 9.45 2.68
C PRO A 285 -14.84 10.82 2.52
N ALA A 286 -14.07 11.89 2.67
CA ALA A 286 -14.57 13.26 2.57
C ALA A 286 -14.91 13.68 1.12
N THR A 287 -14.42 12.97 0.11
CA THR A 287 -14.68 13.26 -1.31
C THR A 287 -15.65 12.30 -1.97
N LEU A 288 -16.07 11.24 -1.24
CA LEU A 288 -17.04 10.28 -1.76
C LEU A 288 -18.36 10.98 -2.14
N GLY A 289 -18.81 10.74 -3.38
CA GLY A 289 -20.02 11.34 -3.94
C GLY A 289 -19.87 12.78 -4.45
N LYS A 290 -18.67 13.39 -4.36
CA LYS A 290 -18.43 14.76 -4.88
C LYS A 290 -18.07 14.79 -6.36
N HIS A 291 -17.66 13.67 -6.93
CA HIS A 291 -17.37 13.51 -8.35
C HIS A 291 -18.32 12.46 -8.96
N PRO A 292 -18.77 12.61 -10.21
CA PRO A 292 -19.55 11.58 -10.89
C PRO A 292 -18.83 10.24 -10.97
N LYS A 293 -19.60 9.16 -11.05
CA LYS A 293 -19.03 7.85 -11.35
C LYS A 293 -18.41 7.84 -12.74
N PRO A 294 -17.35 7.02 -12.97
CA PRO A 294 -16.70 6.97 -14.27
C PRO A 294 -17.67 6.52 -15.37
N LYS A 295 -17.46 7.03 -16.59
CA LYS A 295 -18.18 6.60 -17.78
C LYS A 295 -17.88 5.14 -18.12
N VAL A 296 -16.62 4.73 -17.88
CA VAL A 296 -16.14 3.36 -18.07
C VAL A 296 -15.68 2.79 -16.73
N PRO A 297 -16.54 2.05 -16.02
CA PRO A 297 -16.17 1.44 -14.75
C PRO A 297 -15.12 0.35 -14.95
N LEU A 298 -14.32 0.13 -13.91
CA LEU A 298 -13.36 -0.97 -13.82
C LEU A 298 -14.02 -2.21 -13.21
N VAL A 299 -13.49 -3.38 -13.58
CA VAL A 299 -13.77 -4.65 -12.91
C VAL A 299 -12.49 -5.30 -12.45
N ALA A 300 -12.56 -6.04 -11.36
CA ALA A 300 -11.45 -6.77 -10.77
C ALA A 300 -11.32 -8.17 -11.41
N ILE A 301 -10.16 -8.46 -11.96
CA ILE A 301 -9.74 -9.78 -12.37
C ILE A 301 -8.78 -10.30 -11.31
N TYR A 302 -9.14 -11.39 -10.65
CA TYR A 302 -8.27 -12.07 -9.68
C TYR A 302 -7.39 -13.05 -10.45
N PRO A 303 -6.06 -12.86 -10.49
CA PRO A 303 -5.18 -13.68 -11.30
C PRO A 303 -5.37 -15.18 -11.02
N LYS A 304 -5.55 -15.98 -12.07
CA LYS A 304 -5.77 -17.44 -11.96
C LYS A 304 -4.58 -18.17 -11.30
N GLU A 305 -3.41 -17.60 -11.39
CA GLU A 305 -2.20 -18.09 -10.70
C GLU A 305 -2.27 -17.89 -9.19
N GLY A 306 -3.18 -17.05 -8.73
CA GLY A 306 -3.34 -16.60 -7.37
C GLY A 306 -2.92 -15.13 -7.21
N THR A 307 -3.11 -14.57 -6.02
CA THR A 307 -2.81 -13.17 -5.75
C THR A 307 -2.13 -12.96 -4.41
N LEU A 308 -1.50 -11.80 -4.25
CA LEU A 308 -0.93 -11.37 -2.99
C LEU A 308 -1.94 -10.50 -2.24
N LEU A 309 -1.99 -10.65 -0.92
CA LEU A 309 -2.80 -9.83 -0.05
C LEU A 309 -2.00 -8.62 0.42
N SER A 310 -2.57 -7.44 0.24
CA SER A 310 -2.25 -6.28 1.06
C SER A 310 -2.93 -6.48 2.40
N ASP A 311 -2.18 -6.91 3.41
CA ASP A 311 -2.71 -7.38 4.70
C ASP A 311 -2.67 -6.32 5.80
N HIS A 312 -2.36 -5.09 5.47
CA HIS A 312 -2.43 -3.88 6.30
C HIS A 312 -2.02 -4.08 7.76
N PRO A 313 -0.75 -4.45 8.03
CA PRO A 313 -0.28 -4.71 9.39
C PRO A 313 -0.23 -3.44 10.23
N TRP A 314 -0.46 -3.59 11.54
CA TRP A 314 -0.29 -2.56 12.57
C TRP A 314 1.04 -2.81 13.29
N VAL A 315 2.02 -1.95 13.07
CA VAL A 315 3.38 -2.12 13.57
C VAL A 315 3.68 -1.03 14.60
N VAL A 316 3.58 -1.35 15.87
CA VAL A 316 4.07 -0.47 16.95
C VAL A 316 5.59 -0.60 16.98
N LEU A 317 6.32 0.47 16.63
CA LEU A 317 7.77 0.39 16.50
C LEU A 317 8.46 0.14 17.85
N THR A 318 9.43 -0.77 17.89
CA THR A 318 10.29 -1.01 19.06
C THR A 318 11.49 -0.06 19.04
N ALA A 319 11.20 1.22 18.90
CA ALA A 319 12.20 2.28 18.79
C ALA A 319 12.34 3.06 20.10
N PRO A 320 13.51 3.68 20.38
CA PRO A 320 13.74 4.39 21.65
C PRO A 320 12.78 5.56 21.92
N TRP A 321 12.19 6.14 20.89
CA TRP A 321 11.23 7.25 21.03
C TRP A 321 9.78 6.78 21.30
N VAL A 322 9.52 5.47 21.26
CA VAL A 322 8.20 4.89 21.56
C VAL A 322 8.23 4.40 23.00
N ASP A 323 7.77 5.23 23.92
CA ASP A 323 7.69 4.92 25.34
C ASP A 323 6.50 4.01 25.70
N ASP A 324 6.36 3.64 26.97
CA ASP A 324 5.31 2.74 27.43
C ASP A 324 3.91 3.34 27.30
N ALA A 325 3.75 4.66 27.49
CA ALA A 325 2.46 5.31 27.33
C ALA A 325 2.00 5.28 25.87
N LYS A 326 2.90 5.52 24.92
CA LYS A 326 2.63 5.40 23.49
C LYS A 326 2.32 3.95 23.09
N ARG A 327 3.02 2.97 23.65
CA ARG A 327 2.71 1.54 23.42
C ARG A 327 1.31 1.16 23.91
N LYS A 328 0.90 1.65 25.09
CA LYS A 328 -0.45 1.43 25.63
C LYS A 328 -1.50 2.13 24.75
N ALA A 329 -1.26 3.38 24.34
CA ALA A 329 -2.16 4.12 23.45
C ALA A 329 -2.30 3.42 22.09
N ALA A 330 -1.21 2.89 21.54
CA ALA A 330 -1.22 2.16 20.28
C ALA A 330 -1.99 0.83 20.39
N ALA A 331 -1.92 0.15 21.54
CA ALA A 331 -2.67 -1.08 21.82
C ALA A 331 -4.16 -0.80 21.99
N ASP A 332 -4.53 0.28 22.69
CA ASP A 332 -5.93 0.69 22.87
C ASP A 332 -6.58 1.12 21.54
N LEU A 333 -5.88 1.94 20.75
CA LEU A 333 -6.35 2.28 19.39
C LEU A 333 -6.48 1.03 18.50
N LEU A 334 -5.55 0.07 18.58
CA LEU A 334 -5.66 -1.19 17.85
C LEU A 334 -6.92 -1.97 18.24
N ALA A 335 -7.21 -2.06 19.54
CA ALA A 335 -8.43 -2.72 20.03
C ALA A 335 -9.70 -2.04 19.47
N TYR A 336 -9.72 -0.72 19.44
CA TYR A 336 -10.80 0.04 18.79
C TYR A 336 -10.91 -0.27 17.29
N LEU A 337 -9.80 -0.29 16.55
CA LEU A 337 -9.79 -0.56 15.11
C LEU A 337 -10.21 -2.01 14.78
N GLN A 338 -10.00 -2.94 15.69
CA GLN A 338 -10.42 -4.33 15.57
C GLN A 338 -11.85 -4.61 16.06
N ALA A 339 -12.48 -3.65 16.71
CA ALA A 339 -13.89 -3.76 17.13
C ALA A 339 -14.84 -3.76 15.92
N ASP A 340 -16.04 -4.33 16.10
CA ASP A 340 -17.02 -4.53 15.03
C ASP A 340 -17.38 -3.25 14.28
N LYS A 341 -17.53 -2.13 15.00
CA LYS A 341 -17.89 -0.83 14.42
C LYS A 341 -16.80 -0.32 13.46
N ALA A 342 -15.53 -0.38 13.85
CA ALA A 342 -14.42 0.06 13.01
C ALA A 342 -14.18 -0.93 11.85
N ARG A 343 -14.29 -2.25 12.08
CA ARG A 343 -14.24 -3.25 11.00
C ARG A 343 -15.34 -3.02 9.96
N ALA A 344 -16.57 -2.79 10.39
CA ALA A 344 -17.67 -2.46 9.49
C ALA A 344 -17.39 -1.19 8.69
N LYS A 345 -16.71 -0.20 9.29
CA LYS A 345 -16.30 1.02 8.59
C LYS A 345 -15.27 0.75 7.49
N PHE A 346 -14.26 -0.09 7.74
CA PHE A 346 -13.33 -0.53 6.69
C PHE A 346 -14.10 -1.23 5.54
N GLN A 347 -15.05 -2.11 5.86
CA GLN A 347 -15.86 -2.81 4.86
C GLN A 347 -16.79 -1.89 4.06
N GLN A 348 -17.24 -0.76 4.62
CA GLN A 348 -17.98 0.29 3.91
C GLN A 348 -17.13 1.04 2.86
N PHE A 349 -15.80 0.85 2.88
CA PHE A 349 -14.86 1.34 1.87
C PHE A 349 -14.20 0.18 1.11
N ALA A 350 -14.93 -0.93 0.97
CA ALA A 350 -14.55 -2.11 0.22
C ALA A 350 -13.23 -2.80 0.64
N PHE A 351 -12.71 -2.50 1.83
CA PHE A 351 -11.70 -3.37 2.42
C PHE A 351 -12.32 -4.69 2.86
N ARG A 352 -11.56 -5.76 2.83
CA ARG A 352 -11.85 -6.99 3.55
C ARG A 352 -11.40 -6.84 5.01
N ASP A 353 -11.93 -7.65 5.92
CA ASP A 353 -11.45 -7.65 7.30
C ASP A 353 -10.02 -8.18 7.43
N GLY A 354 -9.45 -8.15 8.64
CA GLY A 354 -8.08 -8.61 8.90
C GLY A 354 -7.84 -10.11 8.60
N GLN A 355 -8.88 -10.90 8.43
CA GLN A 355 -8.85 -12.30 8.00
C GLN A 355 -9.13 -12.46 6.49
N ALA A 356 -9.18 -11.36 5.75
CA ALA A 356 -9.51 -11.29 4.33
C ALA A 356 -10.95 -11.72 3.97
N LYS A 357 -11.87 -11.73 4.94
CA LYS A 357 -13.28 -11.99 4.70
C LYS A 357 -13.91 -10.77 4.00
N PRO A 358 -14.61 -10.96 2.86
CA PRO A 358 -15.22 -9.87 2.12
C PRO A 358 -16.37 -9.22 2.90
N GLY A 359 -16.50 -7.91 2.73
CA GLY A 359 -17.66 -7.14 3.18
C GLY A 359 -18.78 -7.09 2.13
N PRO A 360 -19.89 -6.40 2.45
CA PRO A 360 -21.08 -6.36 1.59
C PRO A 360 -20.86 -5.64 0.24
N LEU A 361 -19.81 -4.86 0.09
CA LEU A 361 -19.49 -4.15 -1.16
C LEU A 361 -18.70 -4.99 -2.16
N VAL A 362 -18.15 -6.14 -1.73
CA VAL A 362 -17.44 -7.05 -2.62
C VAL A 362 -18.47 -7.88 -3.40
N THR A 363 -18.95 -7.31 -4.50
CA THR A 363 -19.99 -7.89 -5.36
C THR A 363 -19.67 -7.66 -6.84
N GLU A 364 -20.20 -8.53 -7.71
CA GLU A 364 -20.08 -8.39 -9.18
C GLU A 364 -20.67 -7.06 -9.68
N ALA A 365 -21.76 -6.60 -9.09
CA ALA A 365 -22.37 -5.31 -9.43
C ALA A 365 -21.40 -4.14 -9.22
N ASN A 366 -20.55 -4.21 -8.20
CA ASN A 366 -19.49 -3.24 -7.94
C ASN A 366 -18.20 -3.51 -8.74
N GLY A 367 -18.20 -4.51 -9.62
CA GLY A 367 -17.02 -4.92 -10.37
C GLY A 367 -16.06 -5.82 -9.59
N LEU A 368 -16.47 -6.34 -8.44
CA LEU A 368 -15.67 -7.17 -7.55
C LEU A 368 -16.28 -8.58 -7.44
N LEU A 369 -15.46 -9.59 -7.15
CA LEU A 369 -15.94 -10.95 -6.98
C LEU A 369 -15.79 -11.38 -5.51
N ASN A 370 -16.83 -12.03 -4.98
CA ASN A 370 -16.89 -12.44 -3.58
C ASN A 370 -15.98 -13.64 -3.28
N ASP A 371 -15.63 -14.42 -4.29
CA ASP A 371 -14.78 -15.59 -4.13
C ASP A 371 -13.40 -15.17 -3.58
N GLN A 372 -12.94 -15.89 -2.55
CA GLN A 372 -11.62 -15.62 -2.02
C GLN A 372 -10.57 -16.04 -3.03
N PRO A 373 -9.71 -15.11 -3.48
CA PRO A 373 -8.64 -15.47 -4.39
C PRO A 373 -7.65 -16.40 -3.68
N LYS A 374 -7.06 -17.33 -4.42
CA LYS A 374 -5.95 -18.13 -3.93
C LYS A 374 -4.80 -17.19 -3.56
N ALA A 375 -4.42 -17.12 -2.30
CA ALA A 375 -3.24 -16.37 -1.87
C ALA A 375 -1.98 -17.10 -2.35
N LEU A 376 -1.07 -16.36 -3.00
CA LEU A 376 0.23 -16.90 -3.45
C LEU A 376 1.24 -16.98 -2.31
N LEU A 377 1.15 -16.03 -1.39
CA LEU A 377 2.01 -15.97 -0.20
C LEU A 377 1.14 -15.99 1.05
N SER A 378 1.10 -17.13 1.72
CA SER A 378 0.92 -17.09 3.17
C SER A 378 2.19 -16.48 3.74
N PRO A 379 2.12 -15.59 4.77
CA PRO A 379 3.32 -15.19 5.49
C PRO A 379 4.03 -16.47 5.93
N PRO A 380 5.36 -16.62 5.72
CA PRO A 380 6.06 -17.79 6.18
C PRO A 380 5.75 -17.95 7.66
N ALA A 381 5.21 -19.12 8.04
CA ALA A 381 5.27 -19.56 9.41
C ALA A 381 6.73 -19.39 9.79
N SER A 382 7.01 -18.70 10.91
CA SER A 382 8.35 -18.37 11.39
C SER A 382 9.27 -19.58 11.17
N SER A 383 9.98 -19.60 10.04
CA SER A 383 10.96 -20.63 9.78
C SER A 383 12.07 -20.39 10.79
N ARG A 384 12.15 -21.25 11.78
CA ARG A 384 13.37 -21.43 12.56
C ARG A 384 14.46 -21.64 11.53
N ARG A 385 15.30 -20.64 11.31
CA ARG A 385 16.54 -20.85 10.62
C ARG A 385 17.32 -21.87 11.43
N SER A 386 17.49 -23.08 10.92
CA SER A 386 18.59 -23.91 11.31
C SER A 386 19.85 -23.15 10.90
N SER A 387 20.58 -22.68 11.90
CA SER A 387 21.88 -22.07 11.73
C SER A 387 22.86 -23.14 11.24
N THR A 388 22.94 -23.32 9.94
CA THR A 388 24.14 -23.88 9.30
C THR A 388 25.09 -22.72 9.10
N THR A 389 25.99 -22.54 10.04
CA THR A 389 27.19 -21.72 9.95
C THR A 389 28.03 -22.21 8.75
N ALA A 390 27.86 -21.59 7.61
CA ALA A 390 28.86 -21.67 6.54
C ALA A 390 29.96 -20.70 6.92
N THR A 391 31.09 -21.25 7.36
CA THR A 391 32.35 -20.54 7.55
C THR A 391 32.81 -19.97 6.20
N PRO A 392 33.09 -18.65 6.10
CA PRO A 392 33.63 -18.10 4.86
C PRO A 392 35.03 -18.66 4.63
N PRO A 393 35.44 -18.95 3.38
CA PRO A 393 36.79 -19.39 3.09
C PRO A 393 37.76 -18.26 3.37
N SER A 394 38.86 -18.61 4.08
CA SER A 394 39.99 -17.73 4.36
C SER A 394 40.64 -17.22 3.06
N PRO A 395 41.08 -15.95 3.00
CA PRO A 395 41.78 -15.44 1.85
C PRO A 395 43.17 -16.09 1.76
N SER A 396 43.41 -16.82 0.68
CA SER A 396 44.76 -17.33 0.34
C SER A 396 45.71 -16.16 0.05
N SER A 397 46.74 -16.03 0.87
CA SER A 397 47.87 -15.14 0.66
C SER A 397 48.65 -15.55 -0.60
N THR A 398 48.47 -14.81 -1.69
CA THR A 398 49.38 -14.91 -2.85
C THR A 398 50.50 -13.91 -2.68
N THR A 399 51.63 -14.42 -2.30
CA THR A 399 52.94 -13.70 -2.23
C THR A 399 53.37 -13.34 -3.68
N CYS A 400 53.36 -12.06 -4.01
CA CYS A 400 54.02 -11.54 -5.20
C CYS A 400 55.53 -11.45 -4.93
N THR A 401 56.29 -12.38 -5.47
CA THR A 401 57.74 -12.25 -5.60
C THR A 401 58.07 -11.30 -6.76
N GLY A 402 58.75 -10.20 -6.40
CA GLY A 402 59.26 -9.24 -7.34
C GLY A 402 60.36 -9.85 -8.24
N ARG A 403 60.34 -9.51 -9.53
CA ARG A 403 61.48 -9.63 -10.44
C ARG A 403 61.81 -8.26 -10.99
N THR A 404 62.99 -7.79 -10.55
CA THR A 404 63.73 -6.68 -11.16
C THR A 404 64.44 -7.14 -12.38
N SER A 405 64.35 -6.42 -13.50
CA SER A 405 65.36 -6.36 -14.61
C SER A 405 64.95 -5.12 -15.41
N GLY A 406 65.67 -4.04 -15.46
CA GLY A 406 67.01 -3.90 -16.00
C GLY A 406 66.83 -3.32 -17.39
N ALA A 407 66.93 -1.95 -17.50
CA ALA A 407 67.11 -1.28 -18.80
C ALA A 407 68.52 -1.49 -19.34
N PRO A 408 68.70 -1.40 -20.61
CA PRO A 408 69.60 -0.38 -21.10
C PRO A 408 69.19 0.28 -22.44
N ALA A 409 69.73 1.51 -22.57
CA ALA A 409 69.97 2.39 -23.72
C ALA A 409 68.76 2.95 -24.47
#